data_a171fd9a5c2518e52129900ae76338a7
#
_entry.id   a171fd9a5c2518e52129900ae76338a7
#
_cell.length_a   1.000
_cell.length_b   1.000
_cell.length_c   1.000
_cell.angle_alpha   90.00
_cell.angle_beta   90.00
_cell.angle_gamma   90.00
#
_symmetry.space_group_name_H-M   'P 1'
#
loop_
_entity.id
_entity.type
_entity.pdbx_description
1 polymer ?
#
loop_
_entity_poly.entity_id
_entity_poly.type
_entity_poly.pdbx_seq_one_letter_code
_entity_poly.pdbx_strand_id
1 'polypeptide(L)'
;MTSSLAELLLESIEGLAERTDEPIASIEEKIDELEARLLDGAERELRGQIGHIRRTIIVIRRYLAPQRDALARLSTINRPLLADLDGRRLREQADALTRLVEDLDMARERGAMIDEQLLTRLSDQLNTRMYLLSIVAAVFLPLGFITG
;
A
#
# COMPACT_ATOMS: atom_id res chain seq x y z
N MET A 1 -2.94 -39.41 -14.67
CA MET A 1 -4.12 -38.60 -14.33
C MET A 1 -3.86 -37.63 -13.18
N THR A 2 -3.23 -38.04 -12.12
CA THR A 2 -2.86 -37.18 -10.97
C THR A 2 -1.77 -36.14 -11.30
N SER A 3 -0.80 -36.46 -12.16
CA SER A 3 0.25 -35.52 -12.60
C SER A 3 -0.31 -34.34 -13.43
N SER A 4 -1.33 -34.59 -14.25
CA SER A 4 -1.98 -33.56 -15.07
C SER A 4 -2.78 -32.54 -14.23
N LEU A 5 -3.44 -32.98 -13.16
CA LEU A 5 -4.16 -32.11 -12.24
C LEU A 5 -3.21 -31.24 -11.40
N ALA A 6 -2.09 -31.83 -10.99
CA ALA A 6 -1.04 -31.14 -10.27
C ALA A 6 -0.35 -30.08 -11.11
N GLU A 7 -0.06 -30.38 -12.37
CA GLU A 7 0.48 -29.41 -13.34
C GLU A 7 -0.49 -28.26 -13.61
N LEU A 8 -1.78 -28.55 -13.81
CA LEU A 8 -2.82 -27.52 -13.98
C LEU A 8 -2.93 -26.61 -12.78
N LEU A 9 -2.85 -27.16 -11.58
CA LEU A 9 -2.84 -26.39 -10.33
C LEU A 9 -1.62 -25.45 -10.24
N LEU A 10 -0.43 -25.98 -10.55
CA LEU A 10 0.79 -25.19 -10.54
C LEU A 10 0.75 -24.07 -11.58
N GLU A 11 0.32 -24.35 -12.81
CA GLU A 11 0.16 -23.35 -13.86
C GLU A 11 -0.84 -22.26 -13.45
N SER A 12 -1.93 -22.64 -12.78
CA SER A 12 -2.92 -21.68 -12.29
C SER A 12 -2.35 -20.78 -11.20
N ILE A 13 -1.55 -21.33 -10.29
CA ILE A 13 -0.87 -20.61 -9.22
C ILE A 13 0.18 -19.67 -9.78
N GLU A 14 1.01 -20.15 -10.71
CA GLU A 14 2.01 -19.34 -11.41
C GLU A 14 1.37 -18.17 -12.17
N GLY A 15 0.27 -18.42 -12.87
CA GLY A 15 -0.49 -17.39 -13.57
C GLY A 15 -1.10 -16.35 -12.66
N LEU A 16 -1.55 -16.73 -11.46
CA LEU A 16 -2.05 -15.80 -10.45
C LEU A 16 -0.93 -14.92 -9.88
N ALA A 17 0.24 -15.49 -9.59
CA ALA A 17 1.39 -14.74 -9.10
C ALA A 17 1.87 -13.72 -10.14
N GLU A 18 1.97 -14.10 -11.41
CA GLU A 18 2.34 -13.21 -12.50
C GLU A 18 1.34 -12.06 -12.69
N ARG A 19 0.03 -12.35 -12.60
CA ARG A 19 -1.02 -11.34 -12.73
C ARG A 19 -1.04 -10.32 -11.60
N THR A 20 -0.58 -10.68 -10.42
CA THR A 20 -0.54 -9.79 -9.25
C THR A 20 0.75 -8.98 -9.15
N ASP A 21 1.81 -9.39 -9.81
CA ASP A 21 3.09 -8.68 -9.82
C ASP A 21 2.97 -7.29 -10.48
N GLU A 22 2.32 -7.21 -11.62
CA GLU A 22 2.12 -5.96 -12.36
C GLU A 22 1.32 -4.88 -11.59
N PRO A 23 0.18 -5.18 -10.97
CA PRO A 23 -0.53 -4.22 -10.12
C PRO A 23 0.29 -3.73 -8.93
N ILE A 24 1.11 -4.57 -8.32
CA ILE A 24 1.96 -4.21 -7.17
C ILE A 24 3.08 -3.27 -7.63
N ALA A 25 3.74 -3.58 -8.74
CA ALA A 25 4.74 -2.69 -9.33
C ALA A 25 4.14 -1.31 -9.68
N SER A 26 2.91 -1.27 -10.19
CA SER A 26 2.18 -0.03 -10.45
C SER A 26 1.89 0.77 -9.18
N ILE A 27 1.61 0.11 -8.07
CA ILE A 27 1.41 0.76 -6.76
C ILE A 27 2.70 1.40 -6.29
N GLU A 28 3.82 0.69 -6.36
CA GLU A 28 5.14 1.21 -5.98
C GLU A 28 5.52 2.45 -6.81
N GLU A 29 5.32 2.38 -8.12
CA GLU A 29 5.56 3.51 -9.02
C GLU A 29 4.72 4.73 -8.66
N LYS A 30 3.44 4.53 -8.35
CA LYS A 30 2.55 5.61 -7.90
C LYS A 30 2.97 6.21 -6.56
N ILE A 31 3.46 5.40 -5.64
CA ILE A 31 3.97 5.88 -4.35
C ILE A 31 5.22 6.72 -4.57
N ASP A 32 6.16 6.29 -5.43
CA ASP A 32 7.34 7.06 -5.79
C ASP A 32 6.96 8.41 -6.40
N GLU A 33 5.98 8.43 -7.29
CA GLU A 33 5.45 9.65 -7.88
C GLU A 33 4.83 10.58 -6.83
N LEU A 34 4.05 10.04 -5.90
CA LEU A 34 3.43 10.81 -4.83
C LEU A 34 4.47 11.39 -3.86
N GLU A 35 5.50 10.64 -3.53
CA GLU A 35 6.62 11.14 -2.70
C GLU A 35 7.32 12.31 -3.37
N ALA A 36 7.58 12.22 -4.67
CA ALA A 36 8.17 13.31 -5.44
C ALA A 36 7.25 14.55 -5.48
N ARG A 37 5.96 14.37 -5.69
CA ARG A 37 4.96 15.44 -5.72
C ARG A 37 4.69 16.06 -4.35
N LEU A 38 4.97 15.35 -3.27
CA LEU A 38 4.84 15.86 -1.92
C LEU A 38 5.69 17.14 -1.70
N LEU A 39 6.80 17.23 -2.41
CA LEU A 39 7.67 18.39 -2.38
C LEU A 39 7.06 19.63 -3.11
N ASP A 40 6.14 19.41 -4.04
CA ASP A 40 5.56 20.43 -4.91
C ASP A 40 4.29 21.10 -4.37
N GLY A 41 3.70 20.61 -3.29
CA GLY A 41 2.65 21.29 -2.54
C GLY A 41 1.20 21.09 -2.98
N ALA A 42 0.87 20.08 -3.78
CA ALA A 42 -0.49 19.76 -4.23
C ALA A 42 -1.26 18.87 -3.22
N GLU A 43 -1.40 19.30 -1.99
CA GLU A 43 -1.79 18.49 -0.83
C GLU A 43 -3.17 17.82 -0.91
N ARG A 44 -4.18 18.51 -1.43
CA ARG A 44 -5.56 17.97 -1.52
C ARG A 44 -5.66 16.81 -2.50
N GLU A 45 -5.05 16.96 -3.65
CA GLU A 45 -5.05 15.94 -4.70
C GLU A 45 -4.26 14.71 -4.27
N LEU A 46 -3.10 14.92 -3.64
CA LEU A 46 -2.26 13.87 -3.10
C LEU A 46 -2.98 13.05 -2.04
N ARG A 47 -3.76 13.67 -1.18
CA ARG A 47 -4.52 12.98 -0.13
C ARG A 47 -5.57 12.03 -0.70
N GLY A 48 -6.26 12.44 -1.76
CA GLY A 48 -7.21 11.57 -2.47
C GLY A 48 -6.53 10.38 -3.11
N GLN A 49 -5.40 10.60 -3.75
CA GLN A 49 -4.62 9.55 -4.41
C GLN A 49 -4.02 8.55 -3.42
N ILE A 50 -3.45 9.02 -2.31
CA ILE A 50 -2.89 8.13 -1.29
C ILE A 50 -3.97 7.29 -0.61
N GLY A 51 -5.15 7.85 -0.39
CA GLY A 51 -6.29 7.12 0.15
C GLY A 51 -6.74 6.00 -0.79
N HIS A 52 -6.76 6.24 -2.10
CA HIS A 52 -7.07 5.23 -3.09
C HIS A 52 -6.01 4.10 -3.13
N ILE A 53 -4.74 4.45 -3.12
CA ILE A 53 -3.63 3.48 -3.10
C ILE A 53 -3.71 2.61 -1.84
N ARG A 54 -3.93 3.18 -0.69
CA ARG A 54 -4.05 2.44 0.58
C ARG A 54 -5.21 1.45 0.55
N ARG A 55 -6.36 1.84 0.01
CA ARG A 55 -7.50 0.92 -0.18
C ARG A 55 -7.17 -0.23 -1.13
N THR A 56 -6.51 0.07 -2.23
CA THR A 56 -6.07 -0.93 -3.21
C THR A 56 -5.10 -1.94 -2.57
N ILE A 57 -4.14 -1.49 -1.78
CA ILE A 57 -3.21 -2.34 -1.04
C ILE A 57 -3.96 -3.29 -0.10
N ILE A 58 -4.91 -2.78 0.65
CA ILE A 58 -5.72 -3.58 1.58
C ILE A 58 -6.48 -4.69 0.84
N VAL A 59 -7.08 -4.37 -0.31
CA VAL A 59 -7.83 -5.33 -1.13
C VAL A 59 -6.91 -6.42 -1.67
N ILE A 60 -5.79 -6.05 -2.28
CA ILE A 60 -4.83 -7.01 -2.85
C ILE A 60 -4.26 -7.91 -1.74
N ARG A 61 -3.87 -7.35 -0.62
CA ARG A 61 -3.33 -8.09 0.51
C ARG A 61 -4.33 -9.10 1.08
N ARG A 62 -5.61 -8.73 1.12
CA ARG A 62 -6.69 -9.62 1.57
C ARG A 62 -6.79 -10.88 0.72
N TYR A 63 -6.49 -10.79 -0.57
CA TYR A 63 -6.50 -11.94 -1.47
C TYR A 63 -5.17 -12.73 -1.45
N LEU A 64 -4.04 -12.06 -1.37
CA LEU A 64 -2.72 -12.69 -1.46
C LEU A 64 -2.29 -13.40 -0.17
N ALA A 65 -2.56 -12.83 0.99
CA ALA A 65 -2.11 -13.40 2.27
C ALA A 65 -2.63 -14.82 2.52
N PRO A 66 -3.94 -15.13 2.33
CA PRO A 66 -4.44 -16.49 2.46
C PRO A 66 -3.86 -17.45 1.42
N GLN A 67 -3.61 -17.00 0.20
CA GLN A 67 -2.99 -17.82 -0.84
C GLN A 67 -1.57 -18.22 -0.50
N ARG A 68 -0.78 -17.27 0.01
CA ARG A 68 0.57 -17.53 0.52
C ARG A 68 0.55 -18.58 1.62
N ASP A 69 -0.34 -18.45 2.60
CA ASP A 69 -0.46 -19.38 3.73
C ASP A 69 -0.90 -20.77 3.26
N ALA A 70 -1.84 -20.84 2.31
CA ALA A 70 -2.28 -22.09 1.72
C ALA A 70 -1.14 -22.80 0.98
N LEU A 71 -0.34 -22.09 0.19
CA LEU A 71 0.81 -22.64 -0.52
C LEU A 71 1.91 -23.11 0.43
N ALA A 72 2.19 -22.35 1.47
CA ALA A 72 3.15 -22.74 2.50
C ALA A 72 2.73 -24.03 3.19
N ARG A 73 1.45 -24.20 3.50
CA ARG A 73 0.90 -25.45 4.05
C ARG A 73 1.00 -26.61 3.09
N LEU A 74 0.65 -26.40 1.82
CA LEU A 74 0.77 -27.43 0.78
C LEU A 74 2.21 -27.91 0.61
N SER A 75 3.19 -27.03 0.70
CA SER A 75 4.60 -27.41 0.59
C SER A 75 5.10 -28.29 1.74
N THR A 76 4.42 -28.28 2.89
CA THR A 76 4.79 -29.06 4.07
C THR A 76 4.01 -30.40 4.17
N ILE A 77 2.94 -30.56 3.38
CA ILE A 77 2.12 -31.78 3.41
C ILE A 77 2.78 -32.90 2.60
N ASN A 78 3.20 -33.93 3.29
CA ASN A 78 3.80 -35.11 2.68
C ASN A 78 2.72 -36.16 2.34
N ARG A 79 1.94 -35.90 1.30
CA ARG A 79 0.91 -36.83 0.79
C ARG A 79 1.35 -37.46 -0.53
N PRO A 80 1.01 -38.76 -0.79
CA PRO A 80 1.36 -39.42 -2.04
C PRO A 80 0.81 -38.70 -3.29
N LEU A 81 -0.33 -38.02 -3.18
CA LEU A 81 -0.93 -37.20 -4.23
C LEU A 81 -0.12 -35.97 -4.61
N LEU A 82 0.69 -35.47 -3.69
CA LEU A 82 1.56 -34.30 -3.84
C LEU A 82 3.02 -34.67 -4.11
N ALA A 83 3.35 -35.97 -4.07
CA ALA A 83 4.69 -36.45 -4.40
C ALA A 83 5.07 -36.19 -5.86
N ASP A 84 4.08 -36.15 -6.76
CA ASP A 84 4.24 -35.79 -8.17
C ASP A 84 4.32 -34.27 -8.39
N LEU A 85 3.85 -33.46 -7.40
CA LEU A 85 4.06 -32.04 -7.37
C LEU A 85 5.50 -31.77 -6.93
N ASP A 86 6.27 -31.15 -7.78
CA ASP A 86 7.60 -30.71 -7.46
C ASP A 86 7.52 -29.74 -6.25
N GLY A 87 7.81 -30.26 -5.05
CA GLY A 87 7.80 -29.47 -3.81
C GLY A 87 8.68 -28.24 -3.87
N ARG A 88 9.66 -28.26 -4.78
CA ARG A 88 10.52 -27.13 -5.09
C ARG A 88 9.76 -26.02 -5.81
N ARG A 89 8.94 -26.35 -6.82
CA ARG A 89 8.11 -25.37 -7.53
C ARG A 89 7.07 -24.74 -6.60
N LEU A 90 6.46 -25.52 -5.71
CA LEU A 90 5.53 -25.02 -4.70
C LEU A 90 6.20 -24.03 -3.74
N ARG A 91 7.41 -24.33 -3.28
CA ARG A 91 8.18 -23.41 -2.42
C ARG A 91 8.56 -22.13 -3.16
N GLU A 92 8.99 -22.24 -4.41
CA GLU A 92 9.28 -21.07 -5.25
C GLU A 92 8.06 -20.16 -5.40
N GLN A 93 6.88 -20.72 -5.60
CA GLN A 93 5.63 -19.96 -5.69
C GLN A 93 5.23 -19.35 -4.33
N ALA A 94 5.37 -20.09 -3.24
CA ALA A 94 5.14 -19.57 -1.90
C ALA A 94 6.10 -18.42 -1.56
N ASP A 95 7.36 -18.53 -1.94
CA ASP A 95 8.36 -17.47 -1.76
C ASP A 95 8.05 -16.25 -2.62
N ALA A 96 7.60 -16.44 -3.85
CA ALA A 96 7.18 -15.36 -4.72
C ALA A 96 5.98 -14.59 -4.14
N LEU A 97 4.97 -15.28 -3.64
CA LEU A 97 3.82 -14.66 -2.98
C LEU A 97 4.22 -13.97 -1.68
N THR A 98 5.15 -14.53 -0.93
CA THR A 98 5.70 -13.89 0.29
C THR A 98 6.35 -12.56 -0.04
N ARG A 99 7.16 -12.48 -1.10
CA ARG A 99 7.76 -11.22 -1.56
C ARG A 99 6.71 -10.20 -1.95
N LEU A 100 5.68 -10.61 -2.68
CA LEU A 100 4.59 -9.70 -3.07
C LEU A 100 3.84 -9.14 -1.86
N VAL A 101 3.61 -9.95 -0.83
CA VAL A 101 2.99 -9.49 0.43
C VAL A 101 3.93 -8.53 1.17
N GLU A 102 5.23 -8.81 1.20
CA GLU A 102 6.23 -7.91 1.81
C GLU A 102 6.31 -6.58 1.07
N ASP A 103 6.30 -6.60 -0.26
CA ASP A 103 6.27 -5.38 -1.09
C ASP A 103 5.02 -4.56 -0.82
N LEU A 104 3.86 -5.20 -0.67
CA LEU A 104 2.62 -4.54 -0.28
C LEU A 104 2.69 -3.95 1.14
N ASP A 105 3.31 -4.63 2.08
CA ASP A 105 3.48 -4.14 3.44
C ASP A 105 4.42 -2.92 3.48
N MET A 106 5.51 -2.94 2.70
CA MET A 106 6.38 -1.76 2.53
C MET A 106 5.65 -0.60 1.88
N ALA A 107 4.89 -0.85 0.82
CA ALA A 107 4.08 0.16 0.15
C ALA A 107 3.04 0.77 1.10
N ARG A 108 2.44 -0.04 1.95
CA ARG A 108 1.50 0.40 2.99
C ARG A 108 2.17 1.33 4.00
N GLU A 109 3.36 1.00 4.48
CA GLU A 109 4.12 1.84 5.41
C GLU A 109 4.51 3.17 4.77
N ARG A 110 5.01 3.14 3.54
CA ARG A 110 5.34 4.36 2.79
C ARG A 110 4.11 5.25 2.58
N GLY A 111 2.97 4.64 2.23
CA GLY A 111 1.70 5.34 2.09
C GLY A 111 1.23 5.99 3.40
N ALA A 112 1.41 5.32 4.53
CA ALA A 112 1.10 5.87 5.84
C ALA A 112 1.99 7.06 6.20
N MET A 113 3.29 7.01 5.86
CA MET A 113 4.21 8.14 6.07
C MET A 113 3.82 9.36 5.23
N ILE A 114 3.43 9.16 3.98
CA ILE A 114 2.94 10.24 3.11
C ILE A 114 1.69 10.90 3.73
N ASP A 115 0.73 10.09 4.17
CA ASP A 115 -0.49 10.57 4.79
C ASP A 115 -0.22 11.38 6.06
N GLU A 116 0.70 10.91 6.91
CA GLU A 116 1.14 11.62 8.11
C GLU A 116 1.80 12.96 7.78
N GLN A 117 2.68 12.99 6.77
CA GLN A 117 3.33 14.23 6.32
C GLN A 117 2.30 15.23 5.77
N LEU A 118 1.31 14.76 5.03
CA LEU A 118 0.22 15.60 4.53
C LEU A 118 -0.60 16.20 5.67
N LEU A 119 -0.92 15.41 6.69
CA LEU A 119 -1.64 15.90 7.89
C LEU A 119 -0.82 16.93 8.67
N THR A 120 0.48 16.72 8.81
CA THR A 120 1.38 17.66 9.49
C THR A 120 1.43 18.99 8.74
N ARG A 121 1.55 18.97 7.42
CA ARG A 121 1.53 20.20 6.61
C ARG A 121 0.20 20.94 6.70
N LEU A 122 -0.90 20.22 6.69
CA LEU A 122 -2.23 20.81 6.85
C LEU A 122 -2.37 21.48 8.22
N SER A 123 -1.88 20.83 9.28
CA SER A 123 -1.85 21.39 10.63
C SER A 123 -0.98 22.65 10.72
N ASP A 124 0.20 22.65 10.11
CA ASP A 124 1.09 23.81 10.07
C ASP A 124 0.45 24.98 9.31
N GLN A 125 -0.25 24.74 8.21
CA GLN A 125 -1.00 25.76 7.47
C GLN A 125 -2.12 26.36 8.31
N LEU A 126 -2.87 25.52 9.03
CA LEU A 126 -3.93 25.99 9.95
C LEU A 126 -3.35 26.82 11.09
N ASN A 127 -2.25 26.39 11.69
CA ASN A 127 -1.56 27.13 12.75
C ASN A 127 -1.05 28.50 12.23
N THR A 128 -0.49 28.55 11.04
CA THR A 128 -0.04 29.82 10.41
C THR A 128 -1.22 30.75 10.16
N ARG A 129 -2.35 30.23 9.66
CA ARG A 129 -3.57 31.03 9.45
C ARG A 129 -4.15 31.54 10.76
N MET A 130 -4.19 30.71 11.80
CA MET A 130 -4.63 31.12 13.15
C MET A 130 -3.71 32.17 13.74
N TYR A 131 -2.41 32.06 13.56
CA TYR A 131 -1.42 33.04 13.99
C TYR A 131 -1.63 34.39 13.30
N LEU A 132 -1.80 34.41 11.98
CA LEU A 132 -2.12 35.61 11.20
C LEU A 132 -3.41 36.26 11.65
N LEU A 133 -4.45 35.46 11.87
CA LEU A 133 -5.74 35.95 12.37
C LEU A 133 -5.61 36.57 13.77
N SER A 134 -4.80 35.96 14.64
CA SER A 134 -4.52 36.47 15.99
C SER A 134 -3.78 37.80 15.94
N ILE A 135 -2.80 37.96 15.05
CA ILE A 135 -2.09 39.23 14.86
C ILE A 135 -3.05 40.32 14.35
N VAL A 136 -3.87 40.01 13.37
CA VAL A 136 -4.87 40.93 12.84
C VAL A 136 -5.84 41.36 13.93
N ALA A 137 -6.36 40.43 14.71
CA ALA A 137 -7.25 40.75 15.86
C ALA A 137 -6.53 41.60 16.93
N ALA A 138 -5.28 41.30 17.24
CA ALA A 138 -4.48 42.07 18.21
C ALA A 138 -4.22 43.51 17.76
N VAL A 139 -4.15 43.75 16.44
CA VAL A 139 -4.00 45.11 15.90
C VAL A 139 -5.34 45.82 15.79
N PHE A 140 -6.40 45.17 15.35
CA PHE A 140 -7.69 45.78 15.09
C PHE A 140 -8.53 46.03 16.35
N LEU A 141 -8.42 45.22 17.41
CA LEU A 141 -9.14 45.38 18.65
C LEU A 141 -8.84 46.70 19.36
N PRO A 142 -7.55 47.10 19.61
CA PRO A 142 -7.26 48.40 20.20
C PRO A 142 -7.69 49.54 19.28
N LEU A 143 -7.56 49.46 17.95
CA LEU A 143 -8.01 50.45 17.01
C LEU A 143 -9.51 50.66 17.04
N GLY A 144 -10.28 49.59 17.16
CA GLY A 144 -11.74 49.64 17.31
C GLY A 144 -12.18 50.25 18.64
N PHE A 145 -11.42 50.07 19.69
CA PHE A 145 -11.66 50.70 20.99
C PHE A 145 -11.39 52.22 20.99
N ILE A 146 -10.33 52.64 20.28
CA ILE A 146 -9.95 54.07 20.16
C ILE A 146 -10.96 54.84 19.24
N THR A 147 -11.43 54.21 18.18
CA THR A 147 -12.37 54.80 17.25
C THR A 147 -13.84 54.67 17.65
N GLY A 148 -14.14 53.83 18.56
CA GLY A 148 -15.47 53.64 19.13
C GLY A 148 -15.64 54.32 20.45
#